data_8f7c5894235a412a5216c47fc963dd7b
#
_entry.id   8f7c5894235a412a5216c47fc963dd7b
#
_cell.length_a   1.000
_cell.length_b   1.000
_cell.length_c   1.000
_cell.angle_alpha   90.00
_cell.angle_beta   90.00
_cell.angle_gamma   90.00
#
_symmetry.space_group_name_H-M   'P 1'
#
loop_
_entity.id
_entity.type
_entity.pdbx_description
1 polymer ?
#
loop_
_entity_poly.entity_id
_entity_poly.type
_entity_poly.pdbx_seq_one_letter_code
_entity_poly.pdbx_strand_id
1 'polypeptide(L)'
;MLKYKLIMATMKELREERLRKLEEIKDLGLNPYPAKTERTAMAGEIVNNFEEMEGREVKIAGRISGIRKFGKLAFIVLRDFSGKIQLFITAQNLAETSKDQNLIGLRDLNLLDVGDFVQANGKVVRSKTGEISVETQELKLLSKSLRPMPTEQDGFTNKEERFRRRYVDMNVNIEVRDRFVRRSKFWQATRDFLNARGFFEINIPVLEHTTGGADANPFVTHMDALDNAQFYLRISHELPLKRLLGAGFEKVYDLGPRFRNENYSDEHLPEHIAMEWYAAYWDWRDGLKFQEEMFKYVLQETFGTLQFKLGNFDVDLSKKWEEWDYAETIEKRYGLNPYTCSLEEVKVALKANNLEVEQTENKARGIDKLWKNIRKDVVGPIWLVNTPTFISPLAKTHPDSPEMTQRAQVVIAGSELCNLFSELNDPIDQLNRFVEQQKMRDNGDDEAMMLDIDYVEMLEYGMPPACGMGYSERVFWIFEGVTAREGVPFPQLKHEISEITKDIYPELNL
;
A
#
# COMPACT_ATOMS: atom_id res chain seq x y z
N MET A 1 -52.81 -13.13 -11.23
CA MET A 1 -51.72 -12.24 -10.74
C MET A 1 -50.45 -12.58 -11.51
N LEU A 2 -50.22 -11.98 -12.66
CA LEU A 2 -48.97 -12.08 -13.41
C LEU A 2 -47.95 -11.15 -12.72
N LYS A 3 -46.95 -11.77 -12.06
CA LYS A 3 -45.75 -11.03 -11.60
C LYS A 3 -44.95 -10.60 -12.84
N TYR A 4 -44.93 -9.32 -13.14
CA TYR A 4 -43.94 -8.75 -14.04
C TYR A 4 -42.54 -9.00 -13.43
N LYS A 5 -41.84 -10.02 -13.94
CA LYS A 5 -40.40 -10.08 -13.82
C LYS A 5 -39.86 -8.92 -14.67
N LEU A 6 -39.43 -7.83 -14.05
CA LEU A 6 -38.50 -6.91 -14.70
C LEU A 6 -37.26 -7.76 -15.07
N ILE A 7 -37.11 -8.06 -16.32
CA ILE A 7 -35.88 -8.66 -16.87
C ILE A 7 -34.89 -7.50 -16.88
N MET A 8 -33.98 -7.47 -15.90
CA MET A 8 -32.85 -6.54 -15.98
C MET A 8 -31.97 -6.96 -17.13
N ALA A 9 -31.63 -6.01 -18.02
CA ALA A 9 -30.76 -6.27 -19.18
C ALA A 9 -29.42 -6.81 -18.69
N THR A 10 -28.88 -7.78 -19.40
CA THR A 10 -27.57 -8.36 -19.10
C THR A 10 -26.44 -7.37 -19.39
N MET A 11 -25.27 -7.59 -18.80
CA MET A 11 -24.08 -6.78 -19.09
C MET A 11 -23.72 -6.77 -20.59
N LYS A 12 -23.95 -7.91 -21.27
CA LYS A 12 -23.74 -8.06 -22.71
C LYS A 12 -24.69 -7.16 -23.51
N GLU A 13 -25.99 -7.21 -23.23
CA GLU A 13 -27.00 -6.37 -23.89
C GLU A 13 -26.75 -4.88 -23.67
N LEU A 14 -26.40 -4.49 -22.45
CA LEU A 14 -26.06 -3.10 -22.13
C LEU A 14 -24.81 -2.63 -22.90
N ARG A 15 -23.82 -3.51 -23.05
CA ARG A 15 -22.62 -3.22 -23.85
C ARG A 15 -22.96 -3.10 -25.35
N GLU A 16 -23.80 -3.99 -25.88
CA GLU A 16 -24.25 -3.95 -27.28
C GLU A 16 -24.96 -2.63 -27.59
N GLU A 17 -25.86 -2.18 -26.70
CA GLU A 17 -26.51 -0.88 -26.86
C GLU A 17 -25.49 0.28 -26.85
N ARG A 18 -24.47 0.24 -26.02
CA ARG A 18 -23.42 1.27 -25.99
C ARG A 18 -22.52 1.21 -27.24
N LEU A 19 -22.30 0.04 -27.83
CA LEU A 19 -21.63 -0.10 -29.12
C LEU A 19 -22.47 0.53 -30.24
N ARG A 20 -23.79 0.28 -30.25
CA ARG A 20 -24.69 0.94 -31.21
C ARG A 20 -24.59 2.46 -31.11
N LYS A 21 -24.65 3.02 -29.91
CA LYS A 21 -24.48 4.47 -29.69
C LYS A 21 -23.09 4.98 -30.12
N LEU A 22 -22.04 4.18 -29.93
CA LEU A 22 -20.70 4.50 -30.38
C LEU A 22 -20.63 4.63 -31.91
N GLU A 23 -21.27 3.72 -32.64
CA GLU A 23 -21.34 3.82 -34.10
C GLU A 23 -22.16 5.05 -34.54
N GLU A 24 -23.30 5.34 -33.90
CA GLU A 24 -24.07 6.56 -34.19
C GLU A 24 -23.26 7.84 -33.98
N ILE A 25 -22.42 7.88 -32.92
CA ILE A 25 -21.51 9.01 -32.67
C ILE A 25 -20.51 9.17 -33.82
N LYS A 26 -19.95 8.06 -34.32
CA LYS A 26 -19.04 8.07 -35.47
C LYS A 26 -19.73 8.48 -36.76
N ASP A 27 -20.97 8.04 -36.98
CA ASP A 27 -21.78 8.38 -38.13
C ASP A 27 -22.11 9.88 -38.20
N LEU A 28 -22.25 10.55 -37.03
CA LEU A 28 -22.31 11.99 -36.90
C LEU A 28 -20.97 12.69 -37.22
N GLY A 29 -19.92 11.92 -37.49
CA GLY A 29 -18.57 12.41 -37.77
C GLY A 29 -17.82 12.91 -36.52
N LEU A 30 -18.32 12.56 -35.32
CA LEU A 30 -17.68 12.94 -34.07
C LEU A 30 -16.57 11.94 -33.70
N ASN A 31 -15.52 12.43 -33.07
CA ASN A 31 -14.45 11.60 -32.51
C ASN A 31 -14.80 11.24 -31.05
N PRO A 32 -15.17 9.98 -30.74
CA PRO A 32 -15.52 9.56 -29.40
C PRO A 32 -14.31 9.36 -28.46
N TYR A 33 -13.07 9.43 -28.97
CA TYR A 33 -11.83 9.22 -28.25
C TYR A 33 -10.73 10.20 -28.65
N PRO A 34 -10.94 11.53 -28.49
CA PRO A 34 -9.93 12.52 -28.84
C PRO A 34 -8.68 12.36 -27.95
N ALA A 35 -7.51 12.58 -28.56
CA ALA A 35 -6.24 12.44 -27.86
C ALA A 35 -5.97 13.57 -26.83
N LYS A 36 -6.69 14.69 -26.95
CA LYS A 36 -6.45 15.89 -26.11
C LYS A 36 -7.76 16.53 -25.67
N THR A 37 -7.74 17.08 -24.48
CA THR A 37 -8.80 17.95 -23.95
C THR A 37 -8.18 19.20 -23.32
N GLU A 38 -8.98 20.24 -23.11
CA GLU A 38 -8.60 21.44 -22.40
C GLU A 38 -9.39 21.52 -21.10
N ARG A 39 -8.70 21.69 -19.99
CA ARG A 39 -9.32 21.88 -18.68
C ARG A 39 -8.70 23.09 -17.98
N THR A 40 -9.52 24.04 -17.54
CA THR A 40 -9.08 25.26 -16.85
C THR A 40 -9.40 25.26 -15.36
N ALA A 41 -10.32 24.39 -14.91
CA ALA A 41 -10.70 24.28 -13.50
C ALA A 41 -11.10 22.85 -13.14
N MET A 42 -11.05 22.54 -11.86
CA MET A 42 -11.52 21.27 -11.29
C MET A 42 -12.86 21.47 -10.56
N ALA A 43 -13.66 20.40 -10.49
CA ALA A 43 -14.98 20.43 -9.87
C ALA A 43 -14.95 20.93 -8.41
N GLY A 44 -14.05 20.38 -7.59
CA GLY A 44 -13.88 20.79 -6.19
C GLY A 44 -13.36 22.21 -6.03
N GLU A 45 -12.50 22.68 -6.93
CA GLU A 45 -12.02 24.07 -6.95
C GLU A 45 -13.19 25.05 -7.11
N ILE A 46 -14.06 24.78 -8.09
CA ILE A 46 -15.25 25.61 -8.36
C ILE A 46 -16.20 25.60 -7.17
N VAL A 47 -16.45 24.42 -6.58
CA VAL A 47 -17.40 24.31 -5.46
C VAL A 47 -16.87 25.01 -4.21
N ASN A 48 -15.59 24.86 -3.90
CA ASN A 48 -14.98 25.43 -2.70
C ASN A 48 -14.74 26.94 -2.80
N ASN A 49 -14.55 27.48 -4.02
CA ASN A 49 -14.25 28.89 -4.26
C ASN A 49 -15.38 29.55 -5.08
N PHE A 50 -16.63 29.11 -4.88
CA PHE A 50 -17.76 29.54 -5.73
C PHE A 50 -17.88 31.05 -5.85
N GLU A 51 -17.80 31.80 -4.76
CA GLU A 51 -17.97 33.26 -4.75
C GLU A 51 -16.98 34.01 -5.65
N GLU A 52 -15.75 33.46 -5.76
CA GLU A 52 -14.72 34.00 -6.67
C GLU A 52 -14.89 33.51 -8.11
N MET A 53 -15.53 32.36 -8.28
CA MET A 53 -15.68 31.70 -9.58
C MET A 53 -17.02 31.99 -10.24
N GLU A 54 -18.00 32.53 -9.54
CA GLU A 54 -19.33 32.84 -10.08
C GLU A 54 -19.23 33.75 -11.32
N GLY A 55 -19.92 33.37 -12.39
CA GLY A 55 -19.95 34.10 -13.67
C GLY A 55 -18.69 33.89 -14.53
N ARG A 56 -17.60 33.25 -14.03
CA ARG A 56 -16.43 32.95 -14.85
C ARG A 56 -16.70 31.83 -15.84
N GLU A 57 -16.10 31.94 -17.02
CA GLU A 57 -16.08 30.84 -17.99
C GLU A 57 -15.02 29.82 -17.62
N VAL A 58 -15.41 28.56 -17.62
CA VAL A 58 -14.52 27.43 -17.28
C VAL A 58 -14.67 26.30 -18.29
N LYS A 59 -13.57 25.53 -18.43
CA LYS A 59 -13.56 24.25 -19.13
C LYS A 59 -13.28 23.17 -18.09
N ILE A 60 -14.25 22.31 -17.87
CA ILE A 60 -14.12 21.19 -16.91
C ILE A 60 -14.22 19.86 -17.64
N ALA A 61 -13.53 18.84 -17.13
CA ALA A 61 -13.56 17.50 -17.71
C ALA A 61 -13.63 16.44 -16.61
N GLY A 62 -14.42 15.39 -16.83
CA GLY A 62 -14.59 14.33 -15.86
C GLY A 62 -15.53 13.23 -16.36
N ARG A 63 -15.82 12.28 -15.47
CA ARG A 63 -16.72 11.16 -15.71
C ARG A 63 -18.15 11.55 -15.37
N ILE A 64 -19.09 11.18 -16.23
CA ILE A 64 -20.52 11.27 -15.96
C ILE A 64 -20.89 10.27 -14.86
N SER A 65 -21.41 10.76 -13.74
CA SER A 65 -21.93 9.92 -12.65
C SER A 65 -23.45 9.90 -12.57
N GLY A 66 -24.15 10.78 -13.31
CA GLY A 66 -25.61 10.79 -13.40
C GLY A 66 -26.10 11.69 -14.54
N ILE A 67 -27.21 11.31 -15.16
CA ILE A 67 -27.87 12.08 -16.23
C ILE A 67 -29.38 12.14 -15.92
N ARG A 68 -29.97 13.34 -15.96
CA ARG A 68 -31.42 13.56 -15.86
C ARG A 68 -31.86 14.51 -16.96
N LYS A 69 -32.85 14.10 -17.77
CA LYS A 69 -33.38 14.88 -18.91
C LYS A 69 -34.84 15.23 -18.67
N PHE A 70 -35.21 16.48 -18.99
CA PHE A 70 -36.55 17.00 -18.89
C PHE A 70 -36.92 17.86 -20.12
N GLY A 71 -37.23 17.20 -21.23
CA GLY A 71 -37.53 17.89 -22.48
C GLY A 71 -36.38 18.76 -23.01
N LYS A 72 -36.50 20.09 -22.88
CA LYS A 72 -35.48 21.06 -23.33
C LYS A 72 -34.41 21.35 -22.28
N LEU A 73 -34.38 20.59 -21.20
CA LEU A 73 -33.51 20.77 -20.06
C LEU A 73 -32.82 19.44 -19.71
N ALA A 74 -31.55 19.48 -19.35
CA ALA A 74 -30.84 18.32 -18.82
C ALA A 74 -29.87 18.74 -17.72
N PHE A 75 -29.64 17.80 -16.79
CA PHE A 75 -28.63 17.89 -15.74
C PHE A 75 -27.70 16.68 -15.86
N ILE A 76 -26.41 16.93 -15.88
CA ILE A 76 -25.37 15.89 -15.84
C ILE A 76 -24.54 16.12 -14.57
N VAL A 77 -24.36 15.11 -13.77
CA VAL A 77 -23.41 15.16 -12.65
C VAL A 77 -22.06 14.68 -13.18
N LEU A 78 -21.10 15.60 -13.21
CA LEU A 78 -19.74 15.35 -13.59
C LEU A 78 -18.90 15.11 -12.34
N ARG A 79 -18.04 14.10 -12.37
CA ARG A 79 -17.07 13.81 -11.31
C ARG A 79 -15.66 13.84 -11.88
N ASP A 80 -14.76 14.58 -11.24
CA ASP A 80 -13.33 14.50 -11.44
C ASP A 80 -12.62 14.01 -10.16
N PHE A 81 -11.29 14.14 -10.11
CA PHE A 81 -10.51 13.75 -8.93
C PHE A 81 -10.85 14.57 -7.68
N SER A 82 -11.18 15.85 -7.84
CA SER A 82 -11.40 16.78 -6.73
C SER A 82 -12.82 16.74 -6.16
N GLY A 83 -13.81 16.23 -6.92
CA GLY A 83 -15.19 16.20 -6.47
C GLY A 83 -16.22 16.04 -7.58
N LYS A 84 -17.46 16.50 -7.27
CA LYS A 84 -18.59 16.48 -8.20
C LYS A 84 -19.09 17.89 -8.45
N ILE A 85 -19.57 18.13 -9.66
CA ILE A 85 -20.28 19.38 -10.03
C ILE A 85 -21.42 19.06 -11.00
N GLN A 86 -22.48 19.86 -10.97
CA GLN A 86 -23.59 19.75 -11.89
C GLN A 86 -23.33 20.52 -13.18
N LEU A 87 -23.57 19.90 -14.32
CA LEU A 87 -23.73 20.58 -15.61
C LEU A 87 -25.22 20.91 -15.77
N PHE A 88 -25.52 22.19 -15.97
CA PHE A 88 -26.84 22.68 -16.27
C PHE A 88 -26.92 22.97 -17.77
N ILE A 89 -27.79 22.24 -18.45
CA ILE A 89 -27.89 22.23 -19.91
C ILE A 89 -29.28 22.63 -20.34
N THR A 90 -29.39 23.66 -21.18
CA THR A 90 -30.67 24.11 -21.79
C THR A 90 -30.54 24.13 -23.32
N ALA A 91 -31.68 23.99 -24.01
CA ALA A 91 -31.74 24.11 -25.47
C ALA A 91 -31.32 25.49 -26.00
N GLN A 92 -31.33 26.51 -25.13
CA GLN A 92 -30.95 27.88 -25.51
C GLN A 92 -29.45 28.11 -25.44
N ASN A 93 -28.79 27.46 -24.50
CA ASN A 93 -27.38 27.73 -24.17
C ASN A 93 -26.41 26.71 -24.77
N LEU A 94 -26.83 25.43 -24.93
CA LEU A 94 -25.95 24.40 -25.49
C LEU A 94 -25.86 24.53 -27.01
N ALA A 95 -24.65 24.57 -27.53
CA ALA A 95 -24.37 24.50 -28.95
C ALA A 95 -24.95 23.23 -29.59
N GLU A 96 -25.35 23.31 -30.84
CA GLU A 96 -25.80 22.15 -31.62
C GLU A 96 -24.63 21.18 -31.90
N THR A 97 -24.98 19.93 -32.26
CA THR A 97 -23.99 18.92 -32.66
C THR A 97 -23.17 19.43 -33.84
N SER A 98 -21.84 19.40 -33.71
CA SER A 98 -20.92 19.91 -34.73
C SER A 98 -19.72 18.96 -34.89
N LYS A 99 -19.57 18.42 -36.09
CA LYS A 99 -18.43 17.59 -36.48
C LYS A 99 -17.10 18.35 -36.38
N ASP A 100 -17.07 19.57 -36.88
CA ASP A 100 -15.84 20.39 -36.99
C ASP A 100 -15.28 20.76 -35.61
N GLN A 101 -16.17 20.96 -34.66
CA GLN A 101 -15.83 21.30 -33.25
C GLN A 101 -15.90 20.09 -32.29
N ASN A 102 -16.30 18.93 -32.77
CA ASN A 102 -16.51 17.71 -31.98
C ASN A 102 -17.49 17.93 -30.85
N LEU A 103 -18.62 18.61 -31.06
CA LEU A 103 -19.63 18.97 -30.06
C LEU A 103 -20.84 18.05 -30.14
N ILE A 104 -21.39 17.73 -28.98
CA ILE A 104 -22.66 17.00 -28.82
C ILE A 104 -23.72 17.99 -28.33
N GLY A 105 -24.77 18.18 -29.15
CA GLY A 105 -25.92 19.00 -28.84
C GLY A 105 -26.99 18.29 -28.02
N LEU A 106 -28.04 19.04 -27.62
CA LEU A 106 -29.11 18.53 -26.76
C LEU A 106 -29.89 17.33 -27.39
N ARG A 107 -30.05 17.30 -28.70
CA ARG A 107 -30.76 16.21 -29.40
C ARG A 107 -30.03 14.88 -29.26
N ASP A 108 -28.70 14.91 -29.26
CA ASP A 108 -27.83 13.75 -29.28
C ASP A 108 -27.31 13.36 -27.88
N LEU A 109 -27.78 14.01 -26.81
CA LEU A 109 -27.43 13.69 -25.43
C LEU A 109 -27.84 12.26 -25.01
N ASN A 110 -28.75 11.58 -25.75
CA ASN A 110 -29.11 10.17 -25.55
C ASN A 110 -27.98 9.21 -25.92
N LEU A 111 -27.00 9.68 -26.69
CA LEU A 111 -25.80 8.92 -27.01
C LEU A 111 -24.81 8.83 -25.85
N LEU A 112 -24.94 9.74 -24.86
CA LEU A 112 -24.12 9.71 -23.64
C LEU A 112 -24.74 8.80 -22.60
N ASP A 113 -23.85 8.13 -21.86
CA ASP A 113 -24.20 7.23 -20.76
C ASP A 113 -23.43 7.57 -19.46
N VAL A 114 -23.96 7.15 -18.33
CA VAL A 114 -23.20 7.14 -17.06
C VAL A 114 -21.95 6.30 -17.24
N GLY A 115 -20.80 6.86 -16.87
CA GLY A 115 -19.50 6.26 -17.09
C GLY A 115 -18.69 6.92 -18.22
N ASP A 116 -19.32 7.61 -19.17
CA ASP A 116 -18.61 8.35 -20.22
C ASP A 116 -17.80 9.50 -19.63
N PHE A 117 -16.68 9.84 -20.28
CA PHE A 117 -15.93 11.05 -19.96
C PHE A 117 -16.31 12.17 -20.92
N VAL A 118 -16.55 13.35 -20.39
CA VAL A 118 -16.91 14.54 -21.17
C VAL A 118 -16.10 15.75 -20.73
N GLN A 119 -15.94 16.72 -21.65
CA GLN A 119 -15.57 18.08 -21.34
C GLN A 119 -16.80 18.98 -21.51
N ALA A 120 -17.01 19.87 -20.56
CA ALA A 120 -18.01 20.92 -20.65
C ALA A 120 -17.37 22.31 -20.55
N ASN A 121 -17.73 23.21 -21.45
CA ASN A 121 -17.38 24.62 -21.40
C ASN A 121 -18.62 25.41 -21.02
N GLY A 122 -18.49 26.37 -20.11
CA GLY A 122 -19.62 27.20 -19.71
C GLY A 122 -19.32 28.10 -18.53
N LYS A 123 -20.36 28.77 -18.03
CA LYS A 123 -20.25 29.70 -16.90
C LYS A 123 -20.59 29.03 -15.59
N VAL A 124 -19.82 29.37 -14.57
CA VAL A 124 -20.12 28.96 -13.20
C VAL A 124 -21.34 29.76 -12.70
N VAL A 125 -22.35 29.04 -12.26
CA VAL A 125 -23.62 29.62 -11.78
C VAL A 125 -24.17 28.88 -10.56
N ARG A 126 -25.02 29.53 -9.81
CA ARG A 126 -25.87 28.87 -8.81
C ARG A 126 -27.26 28.64 -9.41
N SER A 127 -27.72 27.40 -9.43
CA SER A 127 -29.06 27.05 -9.91
C SER A 127 -30.14 27.65 -9.01
N LYS A 128 -31.39 27.70 -9.51
CA LYS A 128 -32.54 28.17 -8.72
C LYS A 128 -32.80 27.39 -7.43
N THR A 129 -32.30 26.14 -7.38
CA THR A 129 -32.39 25.26 -6.20
C THR A 129 -31.18 25.37 -5.28
N GLY A 130 -30.23 26.27 -5.58
CA GLY A 130 -29.02 26.51 -4.77
C GLY A 130 -27.82 25.68 -5.17
N GLU A 131 -27.93 24.75 -6.12
CA GLU A 131 -26.83 23.87 -6.55
C GLU A 131 -25.79 24.64 -7.39
N ILE A 132 -24.50 24.50 -7.03
CA ILE A 132 -23.39 25.06 -7.82
C ILE A 132 -23.26 24.25 -9.10
N SER A 133 -23.27 24.94 -10.24
CA SER A 133 -23.37 24.31 -11.56
C SER A 133 -22.50 25.01 -12.58
N VAL A 134 -22.19 24.33 -13.67
CA VAL A 134 -21.67 24.95 -14.89
C VAL A 134 -22.84 25.02 -15.90
N GLU A 135 -23.28 26.23 -16.23
CA GLU A 135 -24.22 26.49 -17.30
C GLU A 135 -23.52 26.22 -18.64
N THR A 136 -23.78 25.03 -19.19
CA THR A 136 -22.99 24.43 -20.25
C THR A 136 -23.36 25.01 -21.60
N GLN A 137 -22.36 25.55 -22.33
CA GLN A 137 -22.48 26.11 -23.67
C GLN A 137 -21.94 25.12 -24.73
N GLU A 138 -20.90 24.36 -24.39
CA GLU A 138 -20.33 23.33 -25.27
C GLU A 138 -20.13 22.04 -24.48
N LEU A 139 -20.41 20.92 -25.12
CA LEU A 139 -20.19 19.57 -24.55
C LEU A 139 -19.48 18.69 -25.57
N LYS A 140 -18.34 18.07 -25.14
CA LYS A 140 -17.55 17.16 -25.95
C LYS A 140 -17.46 15.80 -25.26
N LEU A 141 -17.63 14.73 -26.04
CA LEU A 141 -17.28 13.39 -25.58
C LEU A 141 -15.75 13.21 -25.63
N LEU A 142 -15.18 12.69 -24.56
CA LEU A 142 -13.74 12.39 -24.44
C LEU A 142 -13.45 10.90 -24.46
N SER A 143 -14.38 10.10 -23.93
CA SER A 143 -14.26 8.64 -23.95
C SER A 143 -15.63 7.99 -23.74
N LYS A 144 -16.04 7.20 -24.70
CA LYS A 144 -17.24 6.37 -24.60
C LYS A 144 -16.98 5.15 -23.75
N SER A 145 -17.72 5.01 -22.66
CA SER A 145 -17.68 3.83 -21.78
C SER A 145 -18.56 2.72 -22.36
N LEU A 146 -18.00 1.55 -22.64
CA LEU A 146 -18.76 0.44 -23.20
C LEU A 146 -19.37 -0.50 -22.15
N ARG A 147 -18.76 -0.57 -20.95
CA ARG A 147 -19.36 -1.32 -19.83
C ARG A 147 -20.01 -0.34 -18.86
N PRO A 148 -21.26 -0.58 -18.44
CA PRO A 148 -21.90 0.25 -17.42
C PRO A 148 -21.12 0.19 -16.11
N MET A 149 -20.97 1.34 -15.47
CA MET A 149 -20.45 1.44 -14.12
C MET A 149 -21.56 1.06 -13.12
N PRO A 150 -21.26 0.31 -12.05
CA PRO A 150 -22.17 0.18 -10.93
C PRO A 150 -22.52 1.58 -10.40
N THR A 151 -23.79 1.80 -10.04
CA THR A 151 -24.20 3.04 -9.42
C THR A 151 -23.79 3.07 -7.94
N GLU A 152 -23.71 4.28 -7.35
CA GLU A 152 -23.47 4.40 -5.91
C GLU A 152 -24.60 3.74 -5.08
N GLN A 153 -25.82 3.69 -5.63
CA GLN A 153 -26.98 3.08 -4.96
C GLN A 153 -26.94 1.54 -5.03
N ASP A 154 -26.48 0.98 -6.15
CA ASP A 154 -26.33 -0.48 -6.31
C ASP A 154 -25.14 -1.01 -5.52
N GLY A 155 -24.15 -0.15 -5.28
CA GLY A 155 -22.91 -0.46 -4.61
C GLY A 155 -22.01 -1.41 -5.42
N PHE A 156 -20.77 -1.52 -5.00
CA PHE A 156 -19.81 -2.53 -5.49
C PHE A 156 -19.24 -3.21 -4.25
N THR A 157 -19.97 -4.21 -3.73
CA THR A 157 -19.81 -4.75 -2.38
C THR A 157 -19.06 -6.07 -2.32
N ASN A 158 -19.08 -6.87 -3.38
CA ASN A 158 -18.35 -8.14 -3.40
C ASN A 158 -16.86 -7.92 -3.27
N LYS A 159 -16.27 -8.37 -2.15
CA LYS A 159 -14.88 -8.09 -1.75
C LYS A 159 -13.87 -8.57 -2.79
N GLU A 160 -14.05 -9.78 -3.34
CA GLU A 160 -13.15 -10.35 -4.34
C GLU A 160 -13.21 -9.59 -5.67
N GLU A 161 -14.42 -9.24 -6.12
CA GLU A 161 -14.62 -8.43 -7.32
C GLU A 161 -14.02 -7.02 -7.17
N ARG A 162 -14.09 -6.43 -5.98
CA ARG A 162 -13.46 -5.13 -5.67
C ARG A 162 -11.94 -5.21 -5.80
N PHE A 163 -11.32 -6.31 -5.42
CA PHE A 163 -9.89 -6.52 -5.63
C PHE A 163 -9.53 -6.70 -7.10
N ARG A 164 -10.28 -7.54 -7.83
CA ARG A 164 -10.04 -7.81 -9.25
C ARG A 164 -10.29 -6.60 -10.14
N ARG A 165 -11.23 -5.74 -9.76
CA ARG A 165 -11.63 -4.54 -10.51
C ARG A 165 -11.46 -3.28 -9.68
N ARG A 166 -10.29 -3.11 -9.09
CA ARG A 166 -10.00 -1.99 -8.21
C ARG A 166 -10.24 -0.63 -8.88
N TYR A 167 -10.05 -0.53 -10.20
CA TYR A 167 -10.37 0.65 -10.99
C TYR A 167 -11.87 0.97 -11.03
N VAL A 168 -12.75 -0.02 -10.90
CA VAL A 168 -14.19 0.18 -10.71
C VAL A 168 -14.47 0.57 -9.26
N ASP A 169 -13.88 -0.16 -8.31
CA ASP A 169 -14.03 0.05 -6.87
C ASP A 169 -13.70 1.51 -6.48
N MET A 170 -12.57 2.06 -6.92
CA MET A 170 -12.17 3.44 -6.66
C MET A 170 -13.10 4.49 -7.28
N ASN A 171 -13.89 4.12 -8.28
CA ASN A 171 -14.87 5.02 -8.87
C ASN A 171 -16.22 5.00 -8.13
N VAL A 172 -16.57 3.89 -7.48
CA VAL A 172 -17.82 3.72 -6.73
C VAL A 172 -17.62 4.05 -5.26
N ASN A 173 -16.57 3.50 -4.66
CA ASN A 173 -16.21 3.65 -3.25
C ASN A 173 -15.04 4.65 -3.12
N ILE A 174 -15.38 5.93 -2.94
CA ILE A 174 -14.40 7.03 -2.97
C ILE A 174 -13.36 6.89 -1.84
N GLU A 175 -13.76 6.38 -0.68
CA GLU A 175 -12.88 6.13 0.45
C GLU A 175 -11.69 5.21 0.09
N VAL A 176 -11.87 4.30 -0.88
CA VAL A 176 -10.79 3.44 -1.39
C VAL A 176 -9.74 4.25 -2.17
N ARG A 177 -10.20 5.22 -2.99
CA ARG A 177 -9.29 6.13 -3.69
C ARG A 177 -8.55 7.03 -2.71
N ASP A 178 -9.25 7.58 -1.74
CA ASP A 178 -8.69 8.50 -0.75
C ASP A 178 -7.67 7.79 0.15
N ARG A 179 -7.83 6.48 0.41
CA ARG A 179 -6.83 5.63 1.05
C ARG A 179 -5.49 5.68 0.31
N PHE A 180 -5.49 5.55 -1.03
CA PHE A 180 -4.25 5.58 -1.81
C PHE A 180 -3.63 6.98 -1.89
N VAL A 181 -4.43 8.03 -1.75
CA VAL A 181 -3.91 9.39 -1.53
C VAL A 181 -3.20 9.47 -0.17
N ARG A 182 -3.80 8.94 0.90
CA ARG A 182 -3.14 8.88 2.23
C ARG A 182 -1.89 8.00 2.21
N ARG A 183 -1.90 6.85 1.49
CA ARG A 183 -0.70 6.02 1.31
C ARG A 183 0.43 6.78 0.62
N SER A 184 0.12 7.57 -0.40
CA SER A 184 1.11 8.44 -1.06
C SER A 184 1.68 9.49 -0.09
N LYS A 185 0.83 10.10 0.72
CA LYS A 185 1.23 11.04 1.79
C LYS A 185 2.15 10.38 2.82
N PHE A 186 1.83 9.17 3.26
CA PHE A 186 2.63 8.40 4.22
C PHE A 186 4.07 8.22 3.73
N TRP A 187 4.27 7.79 2.50
CA TRP A 187 5.61 7.61 1.94
C TRP A 187 6.30 8.94 1.63
N GLN A 188 5.56 9.97 1.26
CA GLN A 188 6.12 11.31 1.09
C GLN A 188 6.61 11.87 2.44
N ALA A 189 5.81 11.79 3.49
CA ALA A 189 6.20 12.23 4.84
C ALA A 189 7.44 11.46 5.36
N THR A 190 7.55 10.17 5.04
CA THR A 190 8.73 9.36 5.33
C THR A 190 10.00 9.96 4.68
N ARG A 191 9.92 10.27 3.37
CA ARG A 191 11.04 10.91 2.65
C ARG A 191 11.37 12.28 3.21
N ASP A 192 10.36 13.10 3.45
CA ASP A 192 10.55 14.47 3.95
C ASP A 192 11.24 14.47 5.31
N PHE A 193 10.86 13.55 6.20
CA PHE A 193 11.50 13.40 7.51
C PHE A 193 12.98 13.03 7.40
N LEU A 194 13.30 12.03 6.58
CA LEU A 194 14.67 11.52 6.41
C LEU A 194 15.55 12.55 5.69
N ASN A 195 15.08 13.10 4.57
CA ASN A 195 15.84 14.09 3.79
C ASN A 195 16.17 15.35 4.60
N ALA A 196 15.20 15.85 5.40
CA ALA A 196 15.41 17.00 6.28
C ALA A 196 16.47 16.76 7.36
N ARG A 197 16.84 15.49 7.63
CA ARG A 197 17.84 15.09 8.64
C ARG A 197 19.16 14.58 8.02
N GLY A 198 19.32 14.81 6.71
CA GLY A 198 20.57 14.54 5.99
C GLY A 198 20.77 13.09 5.58
N PHE A 199 19.70 12.30 5.51
CA PHE A 199 19.77 10.96 4.91
C PHE A 199 19.70 11.05 3.39
N PHE A 200 20.48 10.23 2.70
CA PHE A 200 20.46 10.10 1.25
C PHE A 200 19.60 8.90 0.83
N GLU A 201 18.62 9.12 -0.05
CA GLU A 201 17.89 8.01 -0.71
C GLU A 201 18.79 7.41 -1.78
N ILE A 202 19.13 6.14 -1.63
CA ILE A 202 19.96 5.41 -2.59
C ILE A 202 19.23 4.14 -2.99
N ASN A 203 18.75 4.12 -4.23
CA ASN A 203 18.06 2.95 -4.74
C ASN A 203 19.06 1.82 -5.00
N ILE A 204 18.94 0.76 -4.24
CA ILE A 204 19.73 -0.45 -4.40
C ILE A 204 19.05 -1.43 -5.37
N PRO A 205 19.80 -2.32 -6.05
CA PRO A 205 19.23 -3.33 -6.94
C PRO A 205 18.22 -4.25 -6.23
N VAL A 206 17.21 -4.67 -6.98
CA VAL A 206 16.23 -5.68 -6.52
C VAL A 206 16.76 -7.10 -6.70
N LEU A 207 17.61 -7.33 -7.72
CA LEU A 207 18.21 -8.63 -8.01
C LEU A 207 19.48 -8.80 -7.19
N GLU A 208 19.58 -9.89 -6.45
CA GLU A 208 20.70 -10.23 -5.58
C GLU A 208 21.23 -11.64 -5.87
N HIS A 209 22.52 -11.86 -5.68
CA HIS A 209 23.14 -13.19 -5.77
C HIS A 209 22.90 -14.01 -4.50
N THR A 210 22.85 -13.33 -3.36
CA THR A 210 22.64 -13.91 -2.03
C THR A 210 21.65 -13.06 -1.30
N THR A 211 20.63 -13.64 -0.69
CA THR A 211 19.63 -12.91 0.10
C THR A 211 20.00 -12.92 1.58
N GLY A 212 19.73 -11.78 2.25
CA GLY A 212 19.97 -11.63 3.68
C GLY A 212 19.20 -10.43 4.26
N GLY A 213 19.42 -10.16 5.55
CA GLY A 213 18.75 -9.04 6.25
C GLY A 213 17.36 -9.39 6.81
N ALA A 214 16.87 -10.61 6.60
CA ALA A 214 15.61 -11.08 7.15
C ALA A 214 15.52 -12.60 7.14
N ASP A 215 14.66 -13.17 7.96
CA ASP A 215 14.21 -14.56 7.86
C ASP A 215 13.03 -14.59 6.89
N ALA A 216 13.25 -15.04 5.65
CA ALA A 216 12.21 -15.12 4.63
C ALA A 216 12.63 -16.02 3.47
N ASN A 217 11.65 -16.65 2.82
CA ASN A 217 11.87 -17.43 1.61
C ASN A 217 11.91 -16.51 0.37
N PRO A 218 13.00 -16.47 -0.43
CA PRO A 218 13.11 -15.60 -1.58
C PRO A 218 12.39 -16.15 -2.83
N PHE A 219 12.01 -15.24 -3.75
CA PHE A 219 11.72 -15.62 -5.13
C PHE A 219 13.02 -15.82 -5.90
N VAL A 220 13.08 -16.88 -6.69
CA VAL A 220 14.22 -17.24 -7.54
C VAL A 220 13.97 -16.79 -8.97
N THR A 221 14.98 -16.24 -9.64
CA THR A 221 14.97 -15.90 -11.06
C THR A 221 16.33 -16.18 -11.69
N HIS A 222 16.47 -15.93 -12.99
CA HIS A 222 17.68 -16.19 -13.75
C HIS A 222 17.99 -15.02 -14.67
N MET A 223 19.26 -14.80 -14.99
CA MET A 223 19.71 -13.77 -15.90
C MET A 223 20.42 -14.40 -17.12
N ASP A 224 19.76 -14.38 -18.27
CA ASP A 224 20.26 -14.98 -19.52
C ASP A 224 21.62 -14.42 -19.95
N ALA A 225 21.81 -13.09 -19.77
CA ALA A 225 23.05 -12.40 -20.16
C ALA A 225 24.28 -12.83 -19.33
N LEU A 226 24.09 -13.54 -18.23
CA LEU A 226 25.14 -14.09 -17.37
C LEU A 226 25.06 -15.63 -17.33
N ASP A 227 25.02 -16.24 -18.50
CA ASP A 227 24.97 -17.70 -18.65
C ASP A 227 23.86 -18.37 -17.85
N ASN A 228 22.69 -17.72 -17.78
CA ASN A 228 21.55 -18.17 -17.02
C ASN A 228 21.82 -18.29 -15.51
N ALA A 229 22.70 -17.41 -14.98
CA ALA A 229 23.02 -17.40 -13.56
C ALA A 229 21.77 -17.17 -12.71
N GLN A 230 21.69 -17.86 -11.58
CA GLN A 230 20.60 -17.73 -10.63
C GLN A 230 20.72 -16.42 -9.84
N PHE A 231 19.60 -15.73 -9.71
CA PHE A 231 19.42 -14.56 -8.89
C PHE A 231 18.20 -14.73 -7.99
N TYR A 232 18.11 -13.87 -6.99
CA TYR A 232 16.97 -13.77 -6.09
C TYR A 232 16.38 -12.37 -6.15
N LEU A 233 15.07 -12.26 -5.94
CA LEU A 233 14.46 -10.97 -5.61
C LEU A 233 14.72 -10.66 -4.15
N ARG A 234 15.20 -9.45 -3.83
CA ARG A 234 15.58 -9.03 -2.47
C ARG A 234 14.45 -9.23 -1.45
N ILE A 235 14.80 -9.73 -0.28
CA ILE A 235 13.89 -9.88 0.86
C ILE A 235 14.02 -8.74 1.87
N SER A 236 15.09 -7.94 1.82
CA SER A 236 15.42 -6.79 2.67
C SER A 236 16.28 -5.81 1.90
N HIS A 237 16.47 -4.63 2.44
CA HIS A 237 17.39 -3.60 1.92
C HIS A 237 18.70 -3.55 2.73
N GLU A 238 18.80 -4.34 3.79
CA GLU A 238 19.78 -4.25 4.87
C GLU A 238 21.23 -4.38 4.40
N LEU A 239 21.62 -5.54 3.87
CA LEU A 239 23.02 -5.82 3.58
C LEU A 239 23.61 -4.87 2.53
N PRO A 240 22.93 -4.52 1.42
CA PRO A 240 23.41 -3.52 0.48
C PRO A 240 23.54 -2.11 1.09
N LEU A 241 22.61 -1.68 1.94
CA LEU A 241 22.70 -0.37 2.60
C LEU A 241 23.85 -0.31 3.60
N LYS A 242 24.14 -1.39 4.33
CA LYS A 242 25.31 -1.50 5.21
C LYS A 242 26.63 -1.46 4.41
N ARG A 243 26.67 -2.03 3.21
CA ARG A 243 27.84 -1.92 2.31
C ARG A 243 28.10 -0.46 1.93
N LEU A 244 27.07 0.39 1.83
CA LEU A 244 27.25 1.83 1.63
C LEU A 244 27.85 2.54 2.85
N LEU A 245 27.59 2.08 4.08
CA LEU A 245 28.28 2.58 5.27
C LEU A 245 29.78 2.22 5.22
N GLY A 246 30.13 0.99 4.84
CA GLY A 246 31.50 0.58 4.57
C GLY A 246 32.16 1.38 3.45
N ALA A 247 31.40 1.87 2.48
CA ALA A 247 31.87 2.76 1.41
C ALA A 247 32.03 4.24 1.83
N GLY A 248 31.69 4.60 3.09
CA GLY A 248 31.89 5.93 3.65
C GLY A 248 30.65 6.85 3.65
N PHE A 249 29.46 6.35 3.31
CA PHE A 249 28.23 7.08 3.56
C PHE A 249 27.89 7.05 5.06
N GLU A 250 27.45 8.18 5.62
CA GLU A 250 27.10 8.23 7.03
C GLU A 250 25.61 8.02 7.30
N LYS A 251 24.73 8.45 6.39
CA LYS A 251 23.27 8.32 6.53
C LYS A 251 22.65 7.98 5.19
N VAL A 252 22.08 6.80 5.10
CA VAL A 252 21.46 6.29 3.87
C VAL A 252 20.11 5.66 4.15
N TYR A 253 19.25 5.67 3.16
CA TYR A 253 18.02 4.87 3.17
C TYR A 253 17.63 4.43 1.74
N ASP A 254 16.87 3.37 1.65
CA ASP A 254 16.13 2.98 0.43
C ASP A 254 14.66 2.76 0.76
N LEU A 255 13.79 3.21 -0.13
CA LEU A 255 12.35 3.04 -0.07
C LEU A 255 11.89 2.37 -1.35
N GLY A 256 11.56 1.09 -1.28
CA GLY A 256 11.21 0.32 -2.46
C GLY A 256 10.56 -1.03 -2.14
N PRO A 257 10.25 -1.82 -3.18
CA PRO A 257 9.65 -3.13 -3.02
C PRO A 257 10.64 -4.13 -2.42
N ARG A 258 10.11 -5.04 -1.59
CA ARG A 258 10.76 -6.28 -1.19
C ARG A 258 9.81 -7.45 -1.40
N PHE A 259 10.39 -8.65 -1.53
CA PHE A 259 9.70 -9.83 -2.01
C PHE A 259 9.93 -10.99 -1.05
N ARG A 260 8.85 -11.61 -0.58
CA ARG A 260 8.89 -12.77 0.32
C ARG A 260 7.93 -13.83 -0.18
N ASN A 261 8.45 -14.98 -0.59
CA ASN A 261 7.66 -16.08 -1.14
C ASN A 261 7.07 -16.95 -0.01
N GLU A 262 6.24 -16.34 0.79
CA GLU A 262 5.62 -16.92 1.98
C GLU A 262 4.10 -16.95 1.86
N ASN A 263 3.43 -17.27 2.97
CA ASN A 263 1.98 -17.32 3.04
C ASN A 263 1.32 -15.97 2.74
N TYR A 264 0.30 -16.04 1.92
CA TYR A 264 -0.57 -14.92 1.56
C TYR A 264 -1.70 -14.80 2.59
N SER A 265 -1.75 -13.69 3.33
CA SER A 265 -2.72 -13.49 4.40
C SER A 265 -3.28 -12.07 4.44
N ASP A 266 -4.14 -11.77 5.40
CA ASP A 266 -4.63 -10.42 5.65
C ASP A 266 -3.54 -9.44 6.13
N GLU A 267 -2.40 -9.95 6.60
CA GLU A 267 -1.28 -9.16 7.11
C GLU A 267 -0.03 -9.24 6.23
N HIS A 268 0.03 -10.16 5.25
CA HIS A 268 1.22 -10.43 4.45
C HIS A 268 0.90 -10.49 2.96
N LEU A 269 1.75 -9.82 2.17
CA LEU A 269 1.77 -9.88 0.71
C LEU A 269 3.16 -10.33 0.26
N PRO A 270 3.24 -11.12 -0.84
CA PRO A 270 4.53 -11.57 -1.39
C PRO A 270 5.38 -10.41 -1.93
N GLU A 271 4.77 -9.31 -2.30
CA GLU A 271 5.41 -8.05 -2.69
C GLU A 271 4.78 -6.90 -1.91
N HIS A 272 5.61 -6.09 -1.26
CA HIS A 272 5.17 -4.91 -0.52
C HIS A 272 6.29 -3.87 -0.43
N ILE A 273 5.92 -2.61 -0.24
CA ILE A 273 6.90 -1.53 -0.05
C ILE A 273 7.44 -1.55 1.38
N ALA A 274 8.74 -1.35 1.49
CA ALA A 274 9.43 -1.15 2.75
C ALA A 274 10.41 0.02 2.64
N MET A 275 10.80 0.53 3.79
CA MET A 275 11.86 1.51 3.94
C MET A 275 12.83 1.03 5.01
N GLU A 276 14.12 1.12 4.72
CA GLU A 276 15.18 0.88 5.69
C GLU A 276 16.15 2.05 5.68
N TRP A 277 16.54 2.54 6.86
CA TRP A 277 17.56 3.56 7.02
C TRP A 277 18.70 3.08 7.91
N TYR A 278 19.91 3.58 7.65
CA TYR A 278 21.13 3.28 8.40
C TYR A 278 21.90 4.57 8.66
N ALA A 279 22.40 4.73 9.90
CA ALA A 279 23.18 5.88 10.33
C ALA A 279 24.48 5.43 11.01
N ALA A 280 25.60 5.82 10.44
CA ALA A 280 26.91 5.63 11.04
C ALA A 280 27.08 6.45 12.31
N TYR A 281 27.87 5.93 13.25
CA TYR A 281 28.19 6.55 14.54
C TYR A 281 27.03 6.71 15.51
N TRP A 282 25.87 6.10 15.20
CA TRP A 282 24.73 5.97 16.10
C TRP A 282 24.69 4.58 16.73
N ASP A 283 24.18 4.52 17.96
CA ASP A 283 23.77 3.28 18.58
C ASP A 283 22.24 3.12 18.55
N TRP A 284 21.75 1.99 19.05
CA TRP A 284 20.32 1.70 19.09
C TRP A 284 19.51 2.70 19.95
N ARG A 285 20.13 3.33 20.97
CA ARG A 285 19.45 4.35 21.80
C ARG A 285 19.21 5.66 21.04
N ASP A 286 20.14 6.04 20.17
CA ASP A 286 19.95 7.15 19.24
C ASP A 286 18.86 6.80 18.24
N GLY A 287 18.88 5.56 17.73
CA GLY A 287 17.86 5.03 16.82
C GLY A 287 16.46 5.03 17.42
N LEU A 288 16.28 4.64 18.69
CA LEU A 288 14.97 4.67 19.38
C LEU A 288 14.36 6.06 19.38
N LYS A 289 15.13 7.08 19.78
CA LYS A 289 14.67 8.48 19.82
C LYS A 289 14.27 8.96 18.43
N PHE A 290 15.14 8.72 17.46
CA PHE A 290 14.91 9.12 16.07
C PHE A 290 13.67 8.45 15.49
N GLN A 291 13.50 7.16 15.73
CA GLN A 291 12.37 6.41 15.19
C GLN A 291 11.03 6.78 15.85
N GLU A 292 11.02 7.08 17.14
CA GLU A 292 9.82 7.59 17.82
C GLU A 292 9.38 8.92 17.22
N GLU A 293 10.33 9.85 16.99
CA GLU A 293 10.05 11.13 16.32
C GLU A 293 9.52 10.91 14.90
N MET A 294 10.12 9.98 14.15
CA MET A 294 9.73 9.65 12.79
C MET A 294 8.30 9.08 12.73
N PHE A 295 7.94 8.13 13.59
CA PHE A 295 6.59 7.59 13.66
C PHE A 295 5.57 8.69 13.94
N LYS A 296 5.83 9.54 14.94
CA LYS A 296 4.93 10.66 15.29
C LYS A 296 4.76 11.62 14.13
N TYR A 297 5.86 12.01 13.47
CA TYR A 297 5.82 12.91 12.32
C TYR A 297 5.04 12.31 11.15
N VAL A 298 5.40 11.11 10.71
CA VAL A 298 4.79 10.46 9.55
C VAL A 298 3.29 10.22 9.74
N LEU A 299 2.88 9.76 10.92
CA LEU A 299 1.47 9.52 11.22
C LEU A 299 0.67 10.80 11.37
N GLN A 300 1.24 11.84 12.01
CA GLN A 300 0.62 13.16 12.10
C GLN A 300 0.39 13.77 10.72
N GLU A 301 1.42 13.73 9.85
CA GLU A 301 1.30 14.24 8.47
C GLU A 301 0.30 13.44 7.63
N THR A 302 0.24 12.13 7.83
CA THR A 302 -0.64 11.26 7.04
C THR A 302 -2.10 11.35 7.44
N PHE A 303 -2.36 11.29 8.76
CA PHE A 303 -3.71 11.12 9.32
C PHE A 303 -4.22 12.35 10.08
N GLY A 304 -3.35 13.32 10.39
CA GLY A 304 -3.72 14.53 11.14
C GLY A 304 -3.90 14.30 12.64
N THR A 305 -3.53 13.13 13.17
CA THR A 305 -3.71 12.76 14.57
C THR A 305 -2.63 11.79 15.04
N LEU A 306 -2.39 11.73 16.35
CA LEU A 306 -1.57 10.73 17.03
C LEU A 306 -2.42 9.80 17.93
N GLN A 307 -3.75 9.94 17.89
CA GLN A 307 -4.69 9.11 18.64
C GLN A 307 -5.50 8.26 17.67
N PHE A 308 -5.50 6.95 17.87
CA PHE A 308 -6.10 6.00 16.95
C PHE A 308 -6.94 4.94 17.68
N LYS A 309 -8.04 4.53 17.04
CA LYS A 309 -8.78 3.33 17.38
C LYS A 309 -8.39 2.21 16.42
N LEU A 310 -7.55 1.28 16.87
CA LEU A 310 -7.04 0.18 16.05
C LEU A 310 -7.69 -1.14 16.52
N GLY A 311 -8.75 -1.57 15.82
CA GLY A 311 -9.57 -2.68 16.30
C GLY A 311 -10.14 -2.40 17.68
N ASN A 312 -9.77 -3.20 18.67
CA ASN A 312 -10.19 -3.04 20.07
C ASN A 312 -9.25 -2.15 20.90
N PHE A 313 -8.17 -1.63 20.33
CA PHE A 313 -7.14 -0.88 21.05
C PHE A 313 -7.32 0.64 20.86
N ASP A 314 -7.28 1.39 21.98
CA ASP A 314 -7.17 2.85 21.96
C ASP A 314 -5.70 3.21 22.15
N VAL A 315 -5.06 3.66 21.06
CA VAL A 315 -3.63 3.92 20.97
C VAL A 315 -3.37 5.43 20.96
N ASP A 316 -2.48 5.91 21.82
CA ASP A 316 -2.06 7.30 21.88
C ASP A 316 -0.52 7.40 21.76
N LEU A 317 -0.05 7.75 20.56
CA LEU A 317 1.36 7.85 20.24
C LEU A 317 2.03 9.11 20.83
N SER A 318 1.26 10.08 21.31
CA SER A 318 1.79 11.29 21.95
C SER A 318 2.41 11.02 23.32
N LYS A 319 1.97 9.95 23.98
CA LYS A 319 2.50 9.52 25.27
C LYS A 319 3.95 9.05 25.16
N LYS A 320 4.61 8.92 26.33
CA LYS A 320 5.93 8.28 26.43
C LYS A 320 5.79 6.79 26.09
N TRP A 321 6.68 6.31 25.24
CA TRP A 321 6.73 4.89 24.89
C TRP A 321 7.48 4.13 26.00
N GLU A 322 6.89 3.04 26.48
CA GLU A 322 7.49 2.17 27.51
C GLU A 322 8.51 1.23 26.88
N GLU A 323 9.53 0.86 27.63
CA GLU A 323 10.47 -0.20 27.27
C GLU A 323 10.09 -1.47 28.02
N TRP A 324 9.89 -2.56 27.29
CA TRP A 324 9.65 -3.90 27.80
C TRP A 324 10.82 -4.80 27.47
N ASP A 325 11.48 -5.35 28.50
CA ASP A 325 12.54 -6.33 28.29
C ASP A 325 11.98 -7.65 27.80
N TYR A 326 12.60 -8.22 26.76
CA TYR A 326 12.12 -9.44 26.12
C TYR A 326 12.10 -10.62 27.09
N ALA A 327 13.19 -10.85 27.82
CA ALA A 327 13.30 -11.98 28.72
C ALA A 327 12.39 -11.83 29.95
N GLU A 328 12.38 -10.65 30.58
CA GLU A 328 11.50 -10.37 31.72
C GLU A 328 10.03 -10.52 31.35
N THR A 329 9.65 -10.12 30.13
CA THR A 329 8.27 -10.23 29.64
C THR A 329 7.85 -11.68 29.47
N ILE A 330 8.71 -12.55 28.94
CA ILE A 330 8.45 -13.99 28.80
C ILE A 330 8.43 -14.67 30.17
N GLU A 331 9.41 -14.35 31.02
CA GLU A 331 9.51 -14.93 32.37
C GLU A 331 8.30 -14.56 33.21
N LYS A 332 7.85 -13.32 33.17
CA LYS A 332 6.64 -12.87 33.90
C LYS A 332 5.38 -13.62 33.45
N ARG A 333 5.26 -13.96 32.16
CA ARG A 333 4.06 -14.60 31.61
C ARG A 333 4.08 -16.12 31.76
N TYR A 334 5.25 -16.75 31.58
CA TYR A 334 5.36 -18.19 31.46
C TYR A 334 6.27 -18.85 32.51
N GLY A 335 6.97 -18.06 33.34
CA GLY A 335 7.95 -18.58 34.30
C GLY A 335 9.21 -19.18 33.62
N LEU A 336 9.50 -18.80 32.36
CA LEU A 336 10.62 -19.31 31.58
C LEU A 336 11.63 -18.19 31.27
N ASN A 337 12.89 -18.42 31.64
CA ASN A 337 13.96 -17.57 31.19
C ASN A 337 14.40 -18.01 29.78
N PRO A 338 14.22 -17.20 28.74
CA PRO A 338 14.50 -17.57 27.34
C PRO A 338 15.97 -17.88 27.07
N TYR A 339 16.90 -17.40 27.90
CA TYR A 339 18.32 -17.68 27.73
C TYR A 339 18.71 -19.07 28.23
N THR A 340 18.17 -19.50 29.36
CA THR A 340 18.59 -20.72 30.08
C THR A 340 17.63 -21.90 29.90
N CYS A 341 16.37 -21.70 29.52
CA CYS A 341 15.41 -22.77 29.35
C CYS A 341 15.80 -23.73 28.21
N SER A 342 15.39 -24.98 28.36
CA SER A 342 15.51 -26.04 27.38
C SER A 342 14.36 -25.98 26.35
N LEU A 343 14.55 -26.63 25.19
CA LEU A 343 13.47 -26.78 24.18
C LEU A 343 12.24 -27.52 24.76
N GLU A 344 12.47 -28.51 25.64
CA GLU A 344 11.37 -29.28 26.28
C GLU A 344 10.55 -28.40 27.20
N GLU A 345 11.17 -27.54 28.02
CA GLU A 345 10.44 -26.58 28.87
C GLU A 345 9.62 -25.59 27.99
N VAL A 346 10.15 -25.13 26.86
CA VAL A 346 9.41 -24.30 25.90
C VAL A 346 8.20 -25.05 25.33
N LYS A 347 8.35 -26.32 24.94
CA LYS A 347 7.24 -27.16 24.45
C LYS A 347 6.16 -27.37 25.52
N VAL A 348 6.55 -27.55 26.76
CA VAL A 348 5.60 -27.65 27.88
C VAL A 348 4.81 -26.37 28.06
N ALA A 349 5.48 -25.21 28.01
CA ALA A 349 4.81 -23.91 28.10
C ALA A 349 3.87 -23.64 26.89
N LEU A 350 4.27 -23.99 25.68
CA LEU A 350 3.41 -23.89 24.49
C LEU A 350 2.13 -24.72 24.69
N LYS A 351 2.27 -26.00 25.09
CA LYS A 351 1.15 -26.90 25.30
C LYS A 351 0.21 -26.41 26.42
N ALA A 352 0.77 -25.92 27.54
CA ALA A 352 -0.01 -25.38 28.65
C ALA A 352 -0.84 -24.13 28.24
N ASN A 353 -0.45 -23.43 27.21
CA ASN A 353 -1.13 -22.23 26.69
C ASN A 353 -1.93 -22.50 25.40
N ASN A 354 -2.19 -23.75 25.04
CA ASN A 354 -2.90 -24.18 23.82
C ASN A 354 -2.27 -23.63 22.51
N LEU A 355 -0.95 -23.50 22.50
CA LEU A 355 -0.19 -23.10 21.33
C LEU A 355 0.35 -24.34 20.60
N GLU A 356 0.54 -24.20 19.28
CA GLU A 356 1.01 -25.28 18.43
C GLU A 356 2.45 -25.70 18.78
N VAL A 357 2.65 -26.99 19.00
CA VAL A 357 3.94 -27.60 19.37
C VAL A 357 4.57 -28.35 18.18
N GLU A 358 3.74 -28.89 17.28
CA GLU A 358 4.16 -29.84 16.24
C GLU A 358 5.19 -29.28 15.24
N GLN A 359 5.18 -27.97 14.99
CA GLN A 359 6.15 -27.27 14.12
C GLN A 359 7.22 -26.52 14.92
N THR A 360 7.52 -26.96 16.15
CA THR A 360 8.56 -26.32 16.96
C THR A 360 9.85 -27.11 16.86
N GLU A 361 10.62 -26.82 15.83
CA GLU A 361 11.85 -27.56 15.49
C GLU A 361 13.03 -27.20 16.40
N ASN A 362 13.07 -25.94 16.86
CA ASN A 362 14.13 -25.44 17.71
C ASN A 362 13.62 -24.47 18.79
N LYS A 363 14.48 -24.18 19.79
CA LYS A 363 14.18 -23.28 20.91
C LYS A 363 13.78 -21.88 20.45
N ALA A 364 14.45 -21.33 19.45
CA ALA A 364 14.22 -19.98 18.97
C ALA A 364 12.79 -19.81 18.43
N ARG A 365 12.34 -20.74 17.57
CA ARG A 365 10.98 -20.74 17.01
C ARG A 365 9.92 -20.93 18.11
N GLY A 366 10.22 -21.75 19.12
CA GLY A 366 9.31 -21.95 20.26
C GLY A 366 9.14 -20.70 21.12
N ILE A 367 10.22 -20.02 21.45
CA ILE A 367 10.20 -18.76 22.21
C ILE A 367 9.50 -17.65 21.42
N ASP A 368 9.72 -17.55 20.11
CA ASP A 368 9.02 -16.61 19.23
C ASP A 368 7.50 -16.86 19.24
N LYS A 369 7.04 -18.13 19.24
CA LYS A 369 5.61 -18.45 19.38
C LYS A 369 5.04 -17.97 20.72
N LEU A 370 5.79 -18.12 21.82
CA LEU A 370 5.37 -17.61 23.15
C LEU A 370 5.25 -16.07 23.13
N TRP A 371 6.24 -15.38 22.57
CA TRP A 371 6.20 -13.93 22.40
C TRP A 371 5.03 -13.49 21.52
N LYS A 372 4.83 -14.11 20.36
CA LYS A 372 3.69 -13.83 19.47
C LYS A 372 2.34 -13.99 20.16
N ASN A 373 2.24 -14.84 21.18
CA ASN A 373 1.03 -14.95 22.00
C ASN A 373 0.87 -13.78 22.98
N ILE A 374 1.96 -13.31 23.62
CA ILE A 374 1.92 -12.17 24.54
C ILE A 374 1.54 -10.89 23.78
N ARG A 375 2.19 -10.63 22.63
CA ARG A 375 2.04 -9.36 21.91
C ARG A 375 0.62 -9.06 21.45
N LYS A 376 -0.24 -10.09 21.29
CA LYS A 376 -1.65 -9.93 20.90
C LYS A 376 -2.45 -9.06 21.86
N ASP A 377 -2.05 -8.99 23.13
CA ASP A 377 -2.70 -8.21 24.17
C ASP A 377 -2.05 -6.84 24.38
N VAL A 378 -0.97 -6.53 23.67
CA VAL A 378 -0.22 -5.28 23.83
C VAL A 378 -0.93 -4.13 23.11
N VAL A 379 -1.38 -3.14 23.86
CA VAL A 379 -1.94 -1.89 23.31
C VAL A 379 -0.84 -1.08 22.64
N GLY A 380 0.25 -0.83 23.37
CA GLY A 380 1.36 0.01 22.93
C GLY A 380 1.03 1.52 22.90
N PRO A 381 1.92 2.35 22.38
CA PRO A 381 3.24 1.98 21.84
C PRO A 381 4.23 1.54 22.91
N ILE A 382 4.96 0.46 22.63
CA ILE A 382 6.09 0.02 23.46
C ILE A 382 7.32 -0.27 22.59
N TRP A 383 8.49 -0.18 23.20
CA TRP A 383 9.72 -0.74 22.70
C TRP A 383 9.97 -2.09 23.37
N LEU A 384 9.98 -3.18 22.61
CA LEU A 384 10.47 -4.47 23.05
C LEU A 384 11.99 -4.49 22.87
N VAL A 385 12.74 -4.58 23.95
CA VAL A 385 14.22 -4.43 23.94
C VAL A 385 14.93 -5.71 24.37
N ASN A 386 16.25 -5.78 24.12
CA ASN A 386 17.15 -6.84 24.60
C ASN A 386 16.75 -8.23 24.09
N THR A 387 16.43 -8.35 22.81
CA THR A 387 16.11 -9.65 22.20
C THR A 387 17.32 -10.60 22.23
N PRO A 388 17.11 -11.91 22.33
CA PRO A 388 18.21 -12.88 22.38
C PRO A 388 19.08 -12.87 21.13
N THR A 389 20.39 -13.13 21.33
CA THR A 389 21.38 -13.20 20.24
C THR A 389 21.02 -14.27 19.20
N PHE A 390 20.48 -15.41 19.61
CA PHE A 390 20.16 -16.53 18.71
C PHE A 390 18.96 -16.27 17.77
N ILE A 391 18.19 -15.18 17.99
CA ILE A 391 17.13 -14.70 17.07
C ILE A 391 17.49 -13.35 16.42
N SER A 392 18.75 -12.93 16.53
CA SER A 392 19.17 -11.58 16.11
C SER A 392 20.56 -11.65 15.43
N PRO A 393 20.70 -12.38 14.30
CA PRO A 393 22.01 -12.69 13.72
C PRO A 393 22.80 -11.48 13.23
N LEU A 394 22.17 -10.35 12.97
CA LEU A 394 22.78 -9.13 12.44
C LEU A 394 22.90 -8.00 13.48
N ALA A 395 22.35 -8.20 14.67
CA ALA A 395 22.39 -7.21 15.73
C ALA A 395 23.61 -7.37 16.63
N LYS A 396 24.19 -6.24 17.06
CA LYS A 396 25.33 -6.21 17.97
C LYS A 396 24.96 -6.80 19.34
N THR A 397 25.86 -7.61 19.91
CA THR A 397 25.72 -8.14 21.25
C THR A 397 25.67 -7.03 22.29
N HIS A 398 24.83 -7.17 23.33
CA HIS A 398 24.77 -6.20 24.42
C HIS A 398 26.03 -6.28 25.28
N PRO A 399 26.64 -5.14 25.69
CA PRO A 399 27.91 -5.14 26.44
C PRO A 399 27.79 -5.84 27.80
N ASP A 400 26.60 -5.83 28.42
CA ASP A 400 26.37 -6.38 29.75
C ASP A 400 26.06 -7.89 29.74
N SER A 401 25.70 -8.45 28.59
CA SER A 401 25.32 -9.87 28.47
C SER A 401 25.51 -10.42 27.05
N PRO A 402 26.24 -11.51 26.88
CA PRO A 402 26.43 -12.14 25.56
C PRO A 402 25.18 -12.81 25.01
N GLU A 403 24.16 -13.08 25.84
CA GLU A 403 22.90 -13.67 25.39
C GLU A 403 21.94 -12.64 24.79
N MET A 404 22.17 -11.34 25.07
CA MET A 404 21.30 -10.24 24.62
C MET A 404 21.90 -9.48 23.44
N THR A 405 21.05 -8.81 22.68
CA THR A 405 21.45 -7.87 21.63
C THR A 405 20.95 -6.47 21.89
N GLN A 406 21.66 -5.48 21.34
CA GLN A 406 21.24 -4.07 21.28
C GLN A 406 20.17 -3.89 20.22
N ARG A 407 19.01 -4.55 20.40
CA ARG A 407 17.89 -4.59 19.44
C ARG A 407 16.60 -4.15 20.11
N ALA A 408 15.77 -3.46 19.35
CA ALA A 408 14.45 -3.04 19.76
C ALA A 408 13.43 -3.21 18.63
N GLN A 409 12.18 -3.48 19.00
CA GLN A 409 11.03 -3.56 18.09
C GLN A 409 9.90 -2.69 18.63
N VAL A 410 9.22 -1.95 17.73
CA VAL A 410 7.98 -1.25 18.10
C VAL A 410 6.83 -2.21 18.09
N VAL A 411 6.06 -2.26 19.19
CA VAL A 411 4.82 -3.03 19.25
C VAL A 411 3.64 -2.09 19.54
N ILE A 412 2.65 -2.13 18.64
CA ILE A 412 1.43 -1.32 18.71
C ILE A 412 0.25 -2.20 18.29
N ALA A 413 -0.83 -2.17 19.06
CA ALA A 413 -2.07 -2.91 18.77
C ALA A 413 -1.82 -4.39 18.41
N GLY A 414 -1.00 -5.07 19.18
CA GLY A 414 -0.66 -6.48 18.99
C GLY A 414 0.28 -6.76 17.80
N SER A 415 0.84 -5.75 17.16
CA SER A 415 1.66 -5.89 15.96
C SER A 415 3.06 -5.32 16.13
N GLU A 416 4.06 -6.08 15.67
CA GLU A 416 5.44 -5.60 15.52
C GLU A 416 5.54 -4.78 14.23
N LEU A 417 5.97 -3.51 14.35
CA LEU A 417 5.91 -2.54 13.26
C LEU A 417 7.26 -2.11 12.71
N CYS A 418 8.32 -2.29 13.46
CA CYS A 418 9.68 -2.06 12.98
C CYS A 418 10.68 -2.96 13.68
N ASN A 419 11.88 -3.04 13.12
CA ASN A 419 13.03 -3.70 13.70
C ASN A 419 14.20 -2.74 13.66
N LEU A 420 14.85 -2.51 14.80
CA LEU A 420 15.92 -1.54 14.99
C LEU A 420 17.01 -2.14 15.86
N PHE A 421 18.29 -1.93 15.50
CA PHE A 421 19.41 -2.39 16.31
C PHE A 421 20.71 -1.62 16.02
N SER A 422 21.64 -1.69 16.98
CA SER A 422 23.05 -1.40 16.69
C SER A 422 23.58 -2.52 15.79
N GLU A 423 24.27 -2.13 14.72
CA GLU A 423 24.74 -3.06 13.70
C GLU A 423 25.92 -3.88 14.18
N LEU A 424 25.90 -5.18 13.92
CA LEU A 424 27.07 -6.03 14.13
C LEU A 424 28.12 -5.66 13.08
N ASN A 425 29.29 -5.20 13.53
CA ASN A 425 30.39 -4.78 12.67
C ASN A 425 31.71 -5.52 12.97
N ASP A 426 31.63 -6.64 13.73
CA ASP A 426 32.74 -7.57 13.92
C ASP A 426 32.66 -8.68 12.85
N PRO A 427 33.61 -8.75 11.90
CA PRO A 427 33.58 -9.72 10.82
C PRO A 427 33.66 -11.17 11.31
N ILE A 428 34.36 -11.43 12.42
CA ILE A 428 34.51 -12.78 12.97
C ILE A 428 33.21 -13.26 13.60
N ASP A 429 32.57 -12.42 14.42
CA ASP A 429 31.27 -12.75 15.01
C ASP A 429 30.20 -12.90 13.92
N GLN A 430 30.19 -12.00 12.91
CA GLN A 430 29.24 -12.07 11.81
C GLN A 430 29.38 -13.35 11.00
N LEU A 431 30.62 -13.75 10.67
CA LEU A 431 30.89 -15.01 9.97
C LEU A 431 30.35 -16.21 10.78
N ASN A 432 30.63 -16.27 12.07
CA ASN A 432 30.16 -17.35 12.93
C ASN A 432 28.62 -17.46 12.91
N ARG A 433 27.94 -16.33 13.00
CA ARG A 433 26.45 -16.29 12.97
C ARG A 433 25.90 -16.70 11.62
N PHE A 434 26.51 -16.28 10.51
CA PHE A 434 26.08 -16.71 9.18
C PHE A 434 26.31 -18.23 8.96
N VAL A 435 27.40 -18.79 9.49
CA VAL A 435 27.63 -20.24 9.45
C VAL A 435 26.54 -21.01 10.21
N GLU A 436 26.12 -20.50 11.37
CA GLU A 436 24.99 -21.10 12.11
C GLU A 436 23.66 -20.96 11.35
N GLN A 437 23.39 -19.83 10.73
CA GLN A 437 22.20 -19.64 9.88
C GLN A 437 22.20 -20.59 8.68
N GLN A 438 23.34 -20.74 8.00
CA GLN A 438 23.48 -21.67 6.89
C GLN A 438 23.26 -23.13 7.32
N LYS A 439 23.76 -23.54 8.48
CA LYS A 439 23.48 -24.87 9.04
C LYS A 439 21.98 -25.09 9.30
N MET A 440 21.26 -24.07 9.79
CA MET A 440 19.80 -24.16 9.99
C MET A 440 19.10 -24.35 8.64
N ARG A 441 19.52 -23.61 7.60
CA ARG A 441 19.03 -23.73 6.24
C ARG A 441 19.29 -25.12 5.64
N ASP A 442 20.51 -25.63 5.78
CA ASP A 442 20.90 -26.96 5.30
C ASP A 442 20.12 -28.09 6.00
N ASN A 443 19.59 -27.83 7.20
CA ASN A 443 18.74 -28.75 7.95
C ASN A 443 17.22 -28.53 7.68
N GLY A 444 16.86 -27.72 6.68
CA GLY A 444 15.47 -27.56 6.20
C GLY A 444 14.73 -26.31 6.67
N ASP A 445 15.39 -25.37 7.33
CA ASP A 445 14.80 -24.04 7.64
C ASP A 445 15.02 -23.09 6.46
N ASP A 446 14.13 -23.13 5.47
CA ASP A 446 14.23 -22.31 4.24
C ASP A 446 14.14 -20.80 4.49
N GLU A 447 13.69 -20.37 5.65
CA GLU A 447 13.63 -18.94 6.04
C GLU A 447 14.97 -18.45 6.64
N ALA A 448 15.86 -19.35 7.10
CA ALA A 448 17.16 -18.98 7.65
C ALA A 448 18.03 -18.28 6.59
N MET A 449 18.88 -17.33 7.03
CA MET A 449 19.72 -16.54 6.12
C MET A 449 20.76 -17.39 5.41
N MET A 450 21.09 -17.02 4.17
CA MET A 450 22.21 -17.58 3.43
C MET A 450 23.52 -17.01 3.97
N LEU A 451 24.61 -17.79 3.86
CA LEU A 451 25.96 -17.31 4.09
C LEU A 451 26.34 -16.29 3.00
N ASP A 452 26.43 -15.01 3.36
CA ASP A 452 26.93 -13.94 2.48
C ASP A 452 28.41 -13.64 2.79
N ILE A 453 29.31 -14.31 2.09
CA ILE A 453 30.74 -14.15 2.30
C ILE A 453 31.24 -12.79 1.79
N ASP A 454 30.63 -12.23 0.74
CA ASP A 454 30.98 -10.90 0.22
C ASP A 454 30.64 -9.80 1.23
N TYR A 455 29.59 -10.01 2.02
CA TYR A 455 29.27 -9.09 3.11
C TYR A 455 30.29 -9.18 4.25
N VAL A 456 30.75 -10.39 4.59
CA VAL A 456 31.80 -10.58 5.59
C VAL A 456 33.10 -9.93 5.13
N GLU A 457 33.50 -10.13 3.85
CA GLU A 457 34.68 -9.46 3.28
C GLU A 457 34.58 -7.94 3.38
N MET A 458 33.40 -7.35 3.11
CA MET A 458 33.18 -5.91 3.31
C MET A 458 33.42 -5.50 4.77
N LEU A 459 32.97 -6.30 5.75
CA LEU A 459 33.22 -6.01 7.16
C LEU A 459 34.72 -6.10 7.52
N GLU A 460 35.50 -6.94 6.86
CA GLU A 460 36.96 -7.01 7.03
C GLU A 460 37.66 -5.75 6.52
N TYR A 461 37.10 -5.08 5.50
CA TYR A 461 37.57 -3.73 5.09
C TYR A 461 37.15 -2.64 6.09
N GLY A 462 36.17 -2.90 6.91
CA GLY A 462 35.69 -2.03 7.98
C GLY A 462 34.33 -1.38 7.71
N MET A 463 33.45 -1.46 8.68
CA MET A 463 32.20 -0.71 8.76
C MET A 463 32.17 0.06 10.08
N PRO A 464 31.85 1.37 10.08
CA PRO A 464 31.76 2.13 11.32
C PRO A 464 30.68 1.56 12.25
N PRO A 465 30.73 1.82 13.57
CA PRO A 465 29.57 1.61 14.43
C PRO A 465 28.36 2.29 13.82
N ALA A 466 27.22 1.62 13.79
CA ALA A 466 26.03 2.15 13.13
C ALA A 466 24.75 1.61 13.79
N CYS A 467 23.65 2.29 13.52
CA CYS A 467 22.31 1.84 13.83
C CYS A 467 21.47 1.85 12.56
N GLY A 468 20.65 0.81 12.41
CA GLY A 468 19.69 0.70 11.33
C GLY A 468 18.30 0.37 11.80
N MET A 469 17.33 0.65 10.94
CA MET A 469 15.91 0.34 11.18
C MET A 469 15.19 0.10 9.87
N GLY A 470 14.27 -0.87 9.91
CA GLY A 470 13.35 -1.14 8.82
C GLY A 470 11.89 -1.20 9.25
N TYR A 471 11.00 -0.63 8.43
CA TYR A 471 9.56 -0.89 8.50
C TYR A 471 8.93 -1.01 7.11
N SER A 472 7.79 -1.67 7.05
CA SER A 472 7.04 -1.85 5.81
C SER A 472 5.74 -1.05 5.81
N GLU A 473 5.06 -1.04 4.68
CA GLU A 473 3.72 -0.46 4.55
C GLU A 473 2.64 -1.13 5.45
N ARG A 474 2.99 -2.21 6.16
CA ARG A 474 2.15 -2.76 7.24
C ARG A 474 1.84 -1.72 8.30
N VAL A 475 2.77 -0.78 8.57
CA VAL A 475 2.51 0.38 9.43
C VAL A 475 1.31 1.16 8.90
N PHE A 476 1.31 1.52 7.61
CA PHE A 476 0.19 2.22 6.99
C PHE A 476 -1.11 1.41 7.08
N TRP A 477 -1.08 0.10 6.77
CA TRP A 477 -2.28 -0.74 6.78
C TRP A 477 -2.95 -0.79 8.16
N ILE A 478 -2.16 -0.90 9.21
CA ILE A 478 -2.66 -0.95 10.60
C ILE A 478 -3.32 0.37 10.98
N PHE A 479 -2.68 1.50 10.72
CA PHE A 479 -3.24 2.81 11.08
C PHE A 479 -4.39 3.24 10.17
N GLU A 480 -4.45 2.76 8.94
CA GLU A 480 -5.61 2.91 8.04
C GLU A 480 -6.76 1.95 8.42
N GLY A 481 -6.50 0.93 9.25
CA GLY A 481 -7.49 -0.06 9.67
C GLY A 481 -7.92 -1.03 8.57
N VAL A 482 -6.98 -1.47 7.72
CA VAL A 482 -7.26 -2.31 6.55
C VAL A 482 -6.35 -3.53 6.49
N THR A 483 -6.79 -4.55 5.76
CA THR A 483 -5.95 -5.71 5.45
C THR A 483 -4.88 -5.35 4.40
N ALA A 484 -3.83 -6.16 4.30
CA ALA A 484 -2.77 -5.99 3.33
C ALA A 484 -3.30 -5.87 1.90
N ARG A 485 -4.24 -6.73 1.49
CA ARG A 485 -4.87 -6.68 0.16
C ARG A 485 -5.69 -5.41 -0.08
N GLU A 486 -6.29 -4.88 0.96
CA GLU A 486 -7.03 -3.61 0.88
C GLU A 486 -6.08 -2.41 0.80
N GLY A 487 -4.89 -2.52 1.39
CA GLY A 487 -3.89 -1.47 1.47
C GLY A 487 -3.06 -1.26 0.21
N VAL A 488 -3.16 -2.16 -0.79
CA VAL A 488 -2.46 -2.01 -2.08
C VAL A 488 -3.44 -1.79 -3.23
N PRO A 489 -3.04 -1.06 -4.29
CA PRO A 489 -3.93 -0.75 -5.42
C PRO A 489 -4.37 -2.01 -6.18
N PHE A 490 -3.44 -2.92 -6.46
CA PHE A 490 -3.65 -4.14 -7.23
C PHE A 490 -2.97 -5.31 -6.51
N PRO A 491 -3.68 -5.96 -5.56
CA PRO A 491 -3.13 -7.13 -4.87
C PRO A 491 -2.89 -8.27 -5.85
N GLN A 492 -1.85 -9.05 -5.63
CA GLN A 492 -1.58 -10.25 -6.40
C GLN A 492 -2.71 -11.25 -6.18
N LEU A 493 -3.38 -11.63 -7.25
CA LEU A 493 -4.49 -12.60 -7.25
C LEU A 493 -4.25 -13.64 -8.33
N LYS A 494 -4.73 -14.86 -8.11
CA LYS A 494 -4.77 -15.84 -9.18
C LYS A 494 -5.54 -15.26 -10.36
N HIS A 495 -4.93 -15.30 -11.56
CA HIS A 495 -5.60 -14.80 -12.77
C HIS A 495 -6.86 -15.61 -13.05
N GLU A 496 -7.98 -14.92 -13.18
CA GLU A 496 -9.28 -15.48 -13.52
C GLU A 496 -10.03 -14.53 -14.43
N ILE A 497 -10.60 -15.06 -15.50
CA ILE A 497 -11.44 -14.31 -16.43
C ILE A 497 -12.89 -14.55 -16.01
N SER A 498 -13.63 -13.46 -15.77
CA SER A 498 -15.04 -13.58 -15.35
C SER A 498 -15.91 -14.18 -16.47
N GLU A 499 -16.93 -14.95 -16.09
CA GLU A 499 -17.90 -15.51 -17.04
C GLU A 499 -18.54 -14.42 -17.89
N ILE A 500 -18.82 -13.25 -17.33
CA ILE A 500 -19.32 -12.08 -18.08
C ILE A 500 -18.35 -11.68 -19.20
N THR A 501 -17.05 -11.75 -18.96
CA THR A 501 -16.06 -11.41 -19.99
C THR A 501 -15.99 -12.49 -21.07
N LYS A 502 -16.09 -13.76 -20.71
CA LYS A 502 -16.19 -14.87 -21.67
C LYS A 502 -17.43 -14.75 -22.55
N ASP A 503 -18.58 -14.41 -21.97
CA ASP A 503 -19.83 -14.19 -22.69
C ASP A 503 -19.75 -13.01 -23.68
N ILE A 504 -18.99 -11.98 -23.34
CA ILE A 504 -18.78 -10.81 -24.21
C ILE A 504 -17.82 -11.11 -25.37
N TYR A 505 -16.84 -11.98 -25.16
CA TYR A 505 -15.80 -12.32 -26.13
C TYR A 505 -15.69 -13.83 -26.37
N PRO A 506 -16.76 -14.47 -26.86
CA PRO A 506 -16.78 -15.93 -27.04
C PRO A 506 -15.76 -16.41 -28.08
N GLU A 507 -15.40 -15.55 -29.02
CA GLU A 507 -14.42 -15.82 -30.10
C GLU A 507 -12.96 -15.94 -29.57
N LEU A 508 -12.67 -15.44 -28.37
CA LEU A 508 -11.31 -15.49 -27.81
C LEU A 508 -10.99 -16.78 -27.06
N ASN A 509 -11.98 -17.67 -26.86
CA ASN A 509 -11.84 -18.94 -26.12
C ASN A 509 -11.13 -18.78 -24.76
N LEU A 510 -11.51 -17.77 -23.99
CA LEU A 510 -10.88 -17.35 -22.72
C LEU A 510 -11.17 -18.33 -21.57
#